data_9bf445b31c11c5909e8af78923972f69
#
_entry.id   9bf445b31c11c5909e8af78923972f69
#
_cell.length_a   1.000
_cell.length_b   1.000
_cell.length_c   1.000
_cell.angle_alpha   90.00
_cell.angle_beta   90.00
_cell.angle_gamma   90.00
#
_symmetry.space_group_name_H-M   'P 1'
#
loop_
_entity.id
_entity.type
_entity.pdbx_description
1 polymer ?
#
loop_
_entity_poly.entity_id
_entity_poly.type
_entity_poly.pdbx_seq_one_letter_code
_entity_poly.pdbx_strand_id
1 'polypeptide(L)'
;LDARTILLLMAFTAVPTALVLLAISRFYASRVPGVGYWTGANLALAIGLVILSLSKTANDLPARVLGNTLLVLTTALYYLAIQRLLGDKPSKRLAIATVAASGIVFALLWASAAPYRLAVGALSIALMVLTGLCAARLLLPLTAEKPVSHRFTGLLFLLGCTLMTVRLGHAMFAVAPPANLFAPDFWHSMILGGTHITVILMSLGFALMIADRLAAEL
;
A
#
# COMPACT_ATOMS: atom_id res chain seq x y z
N LEU A 1 17.77 12.56 0.39
CA LEU A 1 16.45 12.88 -0.15
C LEU A 1 15.52 13.21 1.00
N ASP A 2 14.77 14.30 0.90
CA ASP A 2 13.73 14.63 1.87
C ASP A 2 12.47 13.77 1.64
N ALA A 3 11.63 13.64 2.69
CA ALA A 3 10.43 12.82 2.63
C ALA A 3 9.45 13.29 1.54
N ARG A 4 9.39 14.60 1.26
CA ARG A 4 8.51 15.16 0.21
C ARG A 4 8.94 14.70 -1.17
N THR A 5 10.24 14.75 -1.47
CA THR A 5 10.80 14.25 -2.73
C THR A 5 10.53 12.77 -2.92
N ILE A 6 10.69 11.96 -1.85
CA ILE A 6 10.38 10.53 -1.90
C ILE A 6 8.89 10.30 -2.22
N LEU A 7 7.97 11.00 -1.54
CA LEU A 7 6.53 10.87 -1.81
C LEU A 7 6.16 11.25 -3.25
N LEU A 8 6.77 12.32 -3.81
CA LEU A 8 6.55 12.72 -5.20
C LEU A 8 7.11 11.69 -6.18
N LEU A 9 8.29 11.13 -5.93
CA LEU A 9 8.85 10.06 -6.75
C LEU A 9 7.96 8.81 -6.72
N MET A 10 7.43 8.43 -5.55
CA MET A 10 6.46 7.34 -5.42
C MET A 10 5.20 7.62 -6.23
N ALA A 11 4.64 8.83 -6.16
CA ALA A 11 3.47 9.21 -6.94
C ALA A 11 3.77 9.15 -8.44
N PHE A 12 4.93 9.68 -8.86
CA PHE A 12 5.36 9.68 -10.26
C PHE A 12 5.54 8.27 -10.83
N THR A 13 6.00 7.30 -10.04
CA THR A 13 6.13 5.90 -10.48
C THR A 13 4.80 5.14 -10.45
N ALA A 14 3.88 5.51 -9.56
CA ALA A 14 2.57 4.87 -9.47
C ALA A 14 1.67 5.19 -10.68
N VAL A 15 1.77 6.40 -11.25
CA VAL A 15 0.94 6.81 -12.41
C VAL A 15 1.24 5.98 -13.66
N PRO A 16 2.49 5.87 -14.18
CA PRO A 16 2.78 5.01 -15.32
C PRO A 16 2.37 3.55 -15.09
N THR A 17 2.60 3.03 -13.88
CA THR A 17 2.18 1.67 -13.52
C THR A 17 0.66 1.54 -13.64
N ALA A 18 -0.12 2.49 -13.14
CA ALA A 18 -1.57 2.49 -13.28
C ALA A 18 -2.01 2.56 -14.74
N LEU A 19 -1.36 3.37 -15.58
CA LEU A 19 -1.68 3.50 -17.00
C LEU A 19 -1.41 2.20 -17.77
N VAL A 20 -0.28 1.54 -17.54
CA VAL A 20 0.04 0.24 -18.13
C VAL A 20 -1.00 -0.80 -17.73
N LEU A 21 -1.33 -0.89 -16.45
CA LEU A 21 -2.33 -1.82 -15.94
C LEU A 21 -3.75 -1.49 -16.45
N LEU A 22 -4.07 -0.22 -16.63
CA LEU A 22 -5.32 0.21 -17.25
C LEU A 22 -5.41 -0.28 -18.71
N ALA A 23 -4.33 -0.15 -19.48
CA ALA A 23 -4.26 -0.68 -20.83
C ALA A 23 -4.46 -2.21 -20.83
N ILE A 24 -3.74 -2.94 -19.97
CA ILE A 24 -3.92 -4.39 -19.81
C ILE A 24 -5.37 -4.72 -19.44
N SER A 25 -5.97 -3.97 -18.52
CA SER A 25 -7.36 -4.21 -18.10
C SER A 25 -8.37 -3.99 -19.23
N ARG A 26 -8.11 -3.05 -20.13
CA ARG A 26 -8.98 -2.78 -21.30
C ARG A 26 -8.94 -3.93 -22.32
N PHE A 27 -7.74 -4.47 -22.58
CA PHE A 27 -7.57 -5.50 -23.62
C PHE A 27 -7.79 -6.93 -23.09
N TYR A 28 -7.58 -7.17 -21.80
CA TYR A 28 -7.59 -8.52 -21.20
C TYR A 28 -8.52 -8.64 -19.98
N ALA A 29 -9.49 -7.75 -19.80
CA ALA A 29 -10.36 -7.70 -18.61
C ALA A 29 -11.09 -9.02 -18.31
N SER A 30 -11.49 -9.75 -19.35
CA SER A 30 -12.18 -11.05 -19.21
C SER A 30 -11.23 -12.19 -18.83
N ARG A 31 -9.95 -12.07 -19.17
CA ARG A 31 -8.93 -13.14 -18.98
C ARG A 31 -8.15 -12.97 -17.67
N VAL A 32 -7.99 -11.73 -17.21
CA VAL A 32 -7.18 -11.44 -16.00
C VAL A 32 -8.02 -10.74 -14.93
N PRO A 33 -8.74 -11.49 -14.10
CA PRO A 33 -9.51 -10.93 -13.01
C PRO A 33 -8.59 -10.30 -11.96
N GLY A 34 -8.97 -9.12 -11.45
CA GLY A 34 -8.22 -8.41 -10.40
C GLY A 34 -7.38 -7.24 -10.90
N VAL A 35 -7.03 -7.15 -12.19
CA VAL A 35 -6.22 -6.04 -12.75
C VAL A 35 -6.87 -4.69 -12.48
N GLY A 36 -8.20 -4.56 -12.62
CA GLY A 36 -8.90 -3.32 -12.33
C GLY A 36 -8.75 -2.84 -10.88
N TYR A 37 -8.74 -3.76 -9.91
CA TYR A 37 -8.48 -3.41 -8.51
C TYR A 37 -7.02 -2.94 -8.33
N TRP A 38 -6.06 -3.58 -8.97
CA TRP A 38 -4.65 -3.18 -8.88
C TRP A 38 -4.40 -1.82 -9.54
N THR A 39 -5.03 -1.57 -10.68
CA THR A 39 -5.03 -0.24 -11.32
C THR A 39 -5.59 0.83 -10.38
N GLY A 40 -6.77 0.57 -9.79
CA GLY A 40 -7.38 1.46 -8.81
C GLY A 40 -6.49 1.70 -7.58
N ALA A 41 -5.76 0.67 -7.13
CA ALA A 41 -4.80 0.79 -6.04
C ALA A 41 -3.67 1.76 -6.37
N ASN A 42 -3.05 1.63 -7.55
CA ASN A 42 -1.98 2.55 -7.97
C ASN A 42 -2.47 3.99 -8.18
N LEU A 43 -3.69 4.19 -8.67
CA LEU A 43 -4.30 5.52 -8.75
C LEU A 43 -4.55 6.12 -7.36
N ALA A 44 -5.12 5.34 -6.44
CA ALA A 44 -5.34 5.77 -5.06
C ALA A 44 -4.01 6.11 -4.36
N LEU A 45 -2.96 5.30 -4.60
CA LEU A 45 -1.61 5.56 -4.12
C LEU A 45 -1.08 6.90 -4.63
N ALA A 46 -1.10 7.11 -5.95
CA ALA A 46 -0.62 8.33 -6.57
C ALA A 46 -1.33 9.57 -6.01
N ILE A 47 -2.66 9.54 -5.96
CA ILE A 47 -3.47 10.65 -5.44
C ILE A 47 -3.15 10.90 -3.96
N GLY A 48 -3.11 9.84 -3.14
CA GLY A 48 -2.81 9.94 -1.72
C GLY A 48 -1.44 10.55 -1.44
N LEU A 49 -0.42 10.13 -2.19
CA LEU A 49 0.95 10.64 -2.06
C LEU A 49 1.08 12.10 -2.53
N VAL A 50 0.41 12.48 -3.62
CA VAL A 50 0.35 13.89 -4.06
C VAL A 50 -0.30 14.76 -2.99
N ILE A 51 -1.45 14.34 -2.46
CA ILE A 51 -2.14 15.08 -1.39
C ILE A 51 -1.23 15.26 -0.18
N LEU A 52 -0.54 14.17 0.27
CA LEU A 52 0.38 14.25 1.40
C LEU A 52 1.58 15.14 1.11
N SER A 53 2.13 15.11 -0.11
CA SER A 53 3.30 15.92 -0.49
C SER A 53 2.97 17.42 -0.59
N LEU A 54 1.75 17.77 -0.97
CA LEU A 54 1.27 19.15 -1.07
C LEU A 54 0.85 19.76 0.27
N SER A 55 0.74 18.95 1.33
CA SER A 55 0.44 19.45 2.67
C SER A 55 1.51 20.44 3.14
N LYS A 56 1.11 21.70 3.37
CA LYS A 56 2.03 22.79 3.71
C LYS A 56 2.34 22.88 5.20
N THR A 57 1.43 22.44 6.05
CA THR A 57 1.52 22.57 7.50
C THR A 57 1.19 21.28 8.24
N ALA A 58 1.64 21.22 9.49
CA ALA A 58 1.26 20.14 10.39
C ALA A 58 -0.25 20.06 10.65
N ASN A 59 -0.98 21.14 10.39
CA ASN A 59 -2.41 21.30 10.66
C ASN A 59 -3.30 21.17 9.41
N ASP A 60 -2.75 20.71 8.28
CA ASP A 60 -3.50 20.50 7.03
C ASP A 60 -4.33 19.20 7.13
N LEU A 61 -5.45 19.32 7.84
CA LEU A 61 -6.37 18.24 8.18
C LEU A 61 -6.82 17.41 6.96
N PRO A 62 -7.46 18.04 5.94
CA PRO A 62 -8.03 17.27 4.86
C PRO A 62 -6.96 16.44 4.15
N ALA A 63 -5.78 17.02 3.94
CA ALA A 63 -4.68 16.35 3.27
C ALA A 63 -4.19 15.12 4.05
N ARG A 64 -4.07 15.20 5.37
CA ARG A 64 -3.57 14.08 6.20
C ARG A 64 -4.58 12.96 6.33
N VAL A 65 -5.83 13.29 6.65
CA VAL A 65 -6.89 12.28 6.78
C VAL A 65 -7.13 11.62 5.44
N LEU A 66 -7.32 12.40 4.38
CA LEU A 66 -7.59 11.87 3.04
C LEU A 66 -6.40 11.09 2.49
N GLY A 67 -5.19 11.64 2.59
CA GLY A 67 -3.99 10.98 2.08
C GLY A 67 -3.72 9.64 2.77
N ASN A 68 -3.77 9.58 4.11
CA ASN A 68 -3.58 8.34 4.85
C ASN A 68 -4.70 7.32 4.56
N THR A 69 -5.96 7.78 4.45
CA THR A 69 -7.08 6.90 4.09
C THR A 69 -6.90 6.32 2.68
N LEU A 70 -6.38 7.09 1.73
CA LEU A 70 -6.07 6.61 0.38
C LEU A 70 -4.93 5.58 0.38
N LEU A 71 -3.92 5.70 1.25
CA LEU A 71 -2.89 4.68 1.40
C LEU A 71 -3.47 3.35 1.94
N VAL A 72 -4.40 3.43 2.89
CA VAL A 72 -5.10 2.22 3.35
C VAL A 72 -5.98 1.64 2.24
N LEU A 73 -6.70 2.48 1.50
CA LEU A 73 -7.49 2.07 0.33
C LEU A 73 -6.63 1.36 -0.72
N THR A 74 -5.43 1.89 -1.01
CA THR A 74 -4.46 1.26 -1.90
C THR A 74 -4.21 -0.19 -1.52
N THR A 75 -3.86 -0.43 -0.27
CA THR A 75 -3.51 -1.77 0.20
C THR A 75 -4.73 -2.70 0.28
N ALA A 76 -5.90 -2.15 0.62
CA ALA A 76 -7.17 -2.89 0.57
C ALA A 76 -7.52 -3.31 -0.87
N LEU A 77 -7.26 -2.46 -1.86
CA LEU A 77 -7.47 -2.78 -3.27
C LEU A 77 -6.46 -3.83 -3.76
N TYR A 78 -5.20 -3.80 -3.32
CA TYR A 78 -4.24 -4.88 -3.60
C TYR A 78 -4.74 -6.22 -3.06
N TYR A 79 -5.27 -6.24 -1.83
CA TYR A 79 -5.84 -7.45 -1.26
C TYR A 79 -7.01 -8.00 -2.10
N LEU A 80 -7.95 -7.14 -2.54
CA LEU A 80 -9.04 -7.55 -3.41
C LEU A 80 -8.57 -8.03 -4.79
N ALA A 81 -7.51 -7.41 -5.35
CA ALA A 81 -6.90 -7.83 -6.60
C ALA A 81 -6.33 -9.25 -6.49
N ILE A 82 -5.58 -9.54 -5.42
CA ILE A 82 -5.00 -10.86 -5.15
C ILE A 82 -6.12 -11.90 -4.99
N GLN A 83 -7.16 -11.63 -4.21
CA GLN A 83 -8.28 -12.55 -4.06
C GLN A 83 -8.92 -12.89 -5.42
N ARG A 84 -9.15 -11.88 -6.26
CA ARG A 84 -9.72 -12.10 -7.59
C ARG A 84 -8.79 -12.87 -8.51
N LEU A 85 -7.48 -12.60 -8.47
CA LEU A 85 -6.50 -13.31 -9.27
C LEU A 85 -6.41 -14.79 -8.89
N LEU A 86 -6.52 -15.10 -7.59
CA LEU A 86 -6.54 -16.46 -7.06
C LEU A 86 -7.88 -17.21 -7.28
N GLY A 87 -8.90 -16.53 -7.84
CA GLY A 87 -10.23 -17.11 -8.04
C GLY A 87 -11.16 -17.00 -6.84
N ASP A 88 -10.73 -16.34 -5.77
CA ASP A 88 -11.53 -16.14 -4.57
C ASP A 88 -12.61 -15.06 -4.77
N LYS A 89 -13.68 -15.14 -3.97
CA LYS A 89 -14.67 -14.05 -3.87
C LYS A 89 -14.05 -12.86 -3.12
N PRO A 90 -14.05 -11.64 -3.71
CA PRO A 90 -13.44 -10.49 -3.07
C PRO A 90 -14.20 -10.07 -1.81
N SER A 91 -13.48 -9.93 -0.72
CA SER A 91 -14.02 -9.53 0.59
C SER A 91 -14.26 -8.02 0.65
N LYS A 92 -15.12 -7.49 -0.23
CA LYS A 92 -15.41 -6.04 -0.34
C LYS A 92 -15.85 -5.42 0.99
N ARG A 93 -16.67 -6.13 1.78
CA ARG A 93 -17.13 -5.64 3.10
C ARG A 93 -15.95 -5.40 4.04
N LEU A 94 -15.00 -6.33 4.10
CA LEU A 94 -13.79 -6.18 4.91
C LEU A 94 -12.98 -4.97 4.44
N ALA A 95 -12.73 -4.83 3.14
CA ALA A 95 -12.00 -3.71 2.57
C ALA A 95 -12.66 -2.37 2.91
N ILE A 96 -13.97 -2.24 2.68
CA ILE A 96 -14.73 -1.02 2.99
C ILE A 96 -14.68 -0.72 4.49
N ALA A 97 -14.93 -1.71 5.35
CA ALA A 97 -14.90 -1.54 6.79
C ALA A 97 -13.52 -1.08 7.29
N THR A 98 -12.43 -1.68 6.77
CA THR A 98 -11.05 -1.30 7.16
C THR A 98 -10.73 0.14 6.72
N VAL A 99 -11.09 0.52 5.49
CA VAL A 99 -10.86 1.88 4.99
C VAL A 99 -11.68 2.91 5.78
N ALA A 100 -12.96 2.64 6.01
CA ALA A 100 -13.83 3.54 6.77
C ALA A 100 -13.36 3.68 8.22
N ALA A 101 -13.05 2.58 8.90
CA ALA A 101 -12.53 2.60 10.26
C ALA A 101 -11.23 3.39 10.35
N SER A 102 -10.30 3.18 9.41
CA SER A 102 -9.04 3.93 9.36
C SER A 102 -9.28 5.42 9.16
N GLY A 103 -10.17 5.81 8.24
CA GLY A 103 -10.52 7.22 8.02
C GLY A 103 -11.11 7.88 9.27
N ILE A 104 -12.01 7.17 9.98
CA ILE A 104 -12.58 7.65 11.25
C ILE A 104 -11.46 7.82 12.31
N VAL A 105 -10.58 6.81 12.45
CA VAL A 105 -9.45 6.89 13.40
C VAL A 105 -8.55 8.08 13.08
N PHE A 106 -8.19 8.31 11.82
CA PHE A 106 -7.35 9.45 11.44
C PHE A 106 -8.06 10.78 11.72
N ALA A 107 -9.36 10.89 11.46
CA ALA A 107 -10.14 12.08 11.75
C ALA A 107 -10.21 12.35 13.27
N LEU A 108 -10.42 11.32 14.10
CA LEU A 108 -10.46 11.43 15.55
C LEU A 108 -9.10 11.80 16.15
N LEU A 109 -8.02 11.14 15.69
CA LEU A 109 -6.65 11.47 16.15
C LEU A 109 -6.28 12.91 15.83
N TRP A 110 -6.74 13.40 14.69
CA TRP A 110 -6.51 14.77 14.35
C TRP A 110 -7.40 15.73 15.18
N ALA A 111 -8.70 15.47 15.29
CA ALA A 111 -9.64 16.32 16.07
C ALA A 111 -9.22 16.44 17.54
N SER A 112 -8.59 15.40 18.09
CA SER A 112 -8.04 15.40 19.45
C SER A 112 -6.66 16.07 19.57
N ALA A 113 -6.12 16.65 18.49
CA ALA A 113 -4.73 17.15 18.42
C ALA A 113 -3.70 16.12 18.90
N ALA A 114 -3.95 14.84 18.61
CA ALA A 114 -3.09 13.75 19.04
C ALA A 114 -1.67 13.88 18.48
N PRO A 115 -0.63 13.44 19.21
CA PRO A 115 0.74 13.45 18.71
C PRO A 115 0.87 12.72 17.38
N TYR A 116 1.68 13.26 16.47
CA TYR A 116 1.91 12.69 15.12
C TYR A 116 2.25 11.19 15.14
N ARG A 117 3.01 10.75 16.15
CA ARG A 117 3.38 9.34 16.34
C ARG A 117 2.17 8.38 16.40
N LEU A 118 1.04 8.82 16.95
CA LEU A 118 -0.17 7.98 17.02
C LEU A 118 -0.81 7.81 15.64
N ALA A 119 -0.82 8.85 14.82
CA ALA A 119 -1.30 8.75 13.43
C ALA A 119 -0.39 7.84 12.58
N VAL A 120 0.94 7.93 12.76
CA VAL A 120 1.90 7.01 12.13
C VAL A 120 1.68 5.57 12.61
N GLY A 121 1.46 5.38 13.90
CA GLY A 121 1.17 4.07 14.49
C GLY A 121 -0.10 3.45 13.92
N ALA A 122 -1.20 4.20 13.89
CA ALA A 122 -2.48 3.75 13.35
C ALA A 122 -2.36 3.37 11.86
N LEU A 123 -1.68 4.20 11.05
CA LEU A 123 -1.42 3.91 9.65
C LEU A 123 -0.56 2.64 9.50
N SER A 124 0.51 2.52 10.27
CA SER A 124 1.41 1.37 10.20
C SER A 124 0.69 0.07 10.55
N ILE A 125 -0.18 0.08 11.57
CA ILE A 125 -0.99 -1.10 11.94
C ILE A 125 -1.95 -1.48 10.81
N ALA A 126 -2.67 -0.52 10.24
CA ALA A 126 -3.60 -0.79 9.14
C ALA A 126 -2.89 -1.40 7.91
N LEU A 127 -1.75 -0.80 7.52
CA LEU A 127 -0.95 -1.30 6.39
C LEU A 127 -0.30 -2.65 6.71
N MET A 128 0.21 -2.86 7.91
CA MET A 128 0.80 -4.13 8.36
C MET A 128 -0.22 -5.27 8.29
N VAL A 129 -1.44 -5.07 8.78
CA VAL A 129 -2.50 -6.08 8.73
C VAL A 129 -2.85 -6.41 7.29
N LEU A 130 -3.08 -5.42 6.44
CA LEU A 130 -3.48 -5.64 5.05
C LEU A 130 -2.35 -6.27 4.21
N THR A 131 -1.10 -5.83 4.36
CA THR A 131 0.05 -6.44 3.67
C THR A 131 0.30 -7.86 4.18
N GLY A 132 0.15 -8.10 5.47
CA GLY A 132 0.21 -9.45 6.07
C GLY A 132 -0.86 -10.39 5.50
N LEU A 133 -2.10 -9.92 5.33
CA LEU A 133 -3.17 -10.68 4.68
C LEU A 133 -2.84 -10.99 3.21
N CYS A 134 -2.26 -10.03 2.46
CA CYS A 134 -1.80 -10.26 1.10
C CYS A 134 -0.71 -11.34 1.06
N ALA A 135 0.30 -11.22 1.92
CA ALA A 135 1.39 -12.19 2.02
C ALA A 135 0.85 -13.59 2.37
N ALA A 136 -0.04 -13.69 3.38
CA ALA A 136 -0.63 -14.95 3.79
C ALA A 136 -1.39 -15.63 2.64
N ARG A 137 -2.17 -14.88 1.85
CA ARG A 137 -2.91 -15.43 0.71
C ARG A 137 -1.97 -15.96 -0.39
N LEU A 138 -0.87 -15.30 -0.63
CA LEU A 138 0.08 -15.69 -1.67
C LEU A 138 1.02 -16.81 -1.22
N LEU A 139 1.40 -16.86 0.06
CA LEU A 139 2.37 -17.82 0.58
C LEU A 139 1.73 -19.09 1.16
N LEU A 140 0.54 -18.99 1.77
CA LEU A 140 -0.12 -20.14 2.40
C LEU A 140 -1.14 -20.82 1.48
N PRO A 141 -1.32 -22.15 1.57
CA PRO A 141 -0.49 -23.08 2.33
C PRO A 141 0.90 -23.26 1.72
N LEU A 142 1.92 -23.48 2.55
CA LEU A 142 3.32 -23.65 2.12
C LEU A 142 3.55 -24.93 1.31
N THR A 143 2.68 -25.93 1.48
CA THR A 143 2.75 -27.25 0.84
C THR A 143 2.22 -27.25 -0.59
N ALA A 144 1.46 -26.22 -0.99
CA ALA A 144 0.94 -26.14 -2.35
C ALA A 144 2.05 -25.73 -3.33
N GLU A 145 2.11 -26.41 -4.48
CA GLU A 145 2.94 -25.98 -5.60
C GLU A 145 2.35 -24.69 -6.19
N LYS A 146 2.89 -23.54 -5.76
CA LYS A 146 2.51 -22.24 -6.28
C LYS A 146 3.55 -21.76 -7.30
N PRO A 147 3.12 -21.06 -8.35
CA PRO A 147 4.04 -20.42 -9.29
C PRO A 147 5.06 -19.53 -8.57
N VAL A 148 6.25 -19.43 -9.13
CA VAL A 148 7.34 -18.62 -8.56
C VAL A 148 6.92 -17.15 -8.39
N SER A 149 6.14 -16.62 -9.34
CA SER A 149 5.60 -15.25 -9.29
C SER A 149 4.73 -14.99 -8.05
N HIS A 150 3.91 -15.98 -7.63
CA HIS A 150 3.09 -15.87 -6.42
C HIS A 150 3.94 -15.83 -5.16
N ARG A 151 4.96 -16.70 -5.06
CA ARG A 151 5.90 -16.71 -3.93
C ARG A 151 6.71 -15.42 -3.88
N PHE A 152 7.24 -14.97 -5.01
CA PHE A 152 7.97 -13.71 -5.12
C PHE A 152 7.13 -12.53 -4.64
N THR A 153 5.91 -12.38 -5.18
CA THR A 153 5.00 -11.30 -4.79
C THR A 153 4.60 -11.40 -3.31
N GLY A 154 4.37 -12.62 -2.82
CA GLY A 154 4.06 -12.86 -1.41
C GLY A 154 5.19 -12.44 -0.47
N LEU A 155 6.45 -12.72 -0.83
CA LEU A 155 7.62 -12.27 -0.06
C LEU A 155 7.76 -10.75 -0.06
N LEU A 156 7.43 -10.08 -1.16
CA LEU A 156 7.42 -8.60 -1.20
C LEU A 156 6.35 -8.01 -0.28
N PHE A 157 5.16 -8.61 -0.22
CA PHE A 157 4.15 -8.20 0.77
C PHE A 157 4.60 -8.46 2.21
N LEU A 158 5.31 -9.56 2.45
CA LEU A 158 5.91 -9.84 3.76
C LEU A 158 6.98 -8.81 4.11
N LEU A 159 7.82 -8.42 3.15
CA LEU A 159 8.78 -7.33 3.32
C LEU A 159 8.07 -6.00 3.65
N GLY A 160 6.98 -5.68 2.93
CA GLY A 160 6.15 -4.51 3.23
C GLY A 160 5.57 -4.55 4.65
N CYS A 161 5.08 -5.72 5.10
CA CYS A 161 4.61 -5.93 6.46
C CYS A 161 5.74 -5.69 7.48
N THR A 162 6.95 -6.20 7.23
CA THR A 162 8.13 -5.99 8.09
C THR A 162 8.51 -4.51 8.17
N LEU A 163 8.53 -3.80 7.04
CA LEU A 163 8.81 -2.35 7.02
C LEU A 163 7.79 -1.55 7.84
N MET A 164 6.50 -1.92 7.78
CA MET A 164 5.47 -1.28 8.60
C MET A 164 5.63 -1.62 10.08
N THR A 165 6.08 -2.81 10.43
CA THR A 165 6.40 -3.21 11.81
C THR A 165 7.57 -2.38 12.36
N VAL A 166 8.64 -2.23 11.57
CA VAL A 166 9.80 -1.40 11.93
C VAL A 166 9.38 0.06 12.10
N ARG A 167 8.54 0.57 11.17
CA ARG A 167 8.00 1.93 11.25
C ARG A 167 7.17 2.15 12.51
N LEU A 168 6.33 1.19 12.87
CA LEU A 168 5.54 1.22 14.10
C LEU A 168 6.46 1.27 15.33
N GLY A 169 7.45 0.37 15.39
CA GLY A 169 8.43 0.33 16.47
C GLY A 169 9.19 1.66 16.60
N HIS A 170 9.68 2.20 15.49
CA HIS A 170 10.36 3.49 15.50
C HIS A 170 9.43 4.62 15.98
N ALA A 171 8.19 4.70 15.51
CA ALA A 171 7.25 5.73 15.93
C ALA A 171 6.91 5.66 17.43
N MET A 172 6.86 4.46 18.02
CA MET A 172 6.46 4.26 19.42
C MET A 172 7.63 4.36 20.41
N PHE A 173 8.82 3.88 20.03
CA PHE A 173 9.93 3.66 20.97
C PHE A 173 11.16 4.53 20.70
N ALA A 174 11.22 5.30 19.60
CA ALA A 174 12.33 6.21 19.36
C ALA A 174 12.40 7.30 20.44
N VAL A 175 13.60 7.63 20.90
CA VAL A 175 13.87 8.68 21.91
C VAL A 175 13.41 10.04 21.38
N ALA A 176 13.59 10.29 20.09
CA ALA A 176 13.15 11.52 19.41
C ALA A 176 12.39 11.13 18.13
N PRO A 177 11.09 10.75 18.26
CA PRO A 177 10.29 10.43 17.09
C PRO A 177 10.07 11.68 16.23
N PRO A 178 9.93 11.54 14.90
CA PRO A 178 9.71 12.66 14.01
C PRO A 178 8.44 13.43 14.42
N ALA A 179 8.56 14.76 14.52
CA ALA A 179 7.46 15.64 14.94
C ALA A 179 6.35 15.74 13.86
N ASN A 180 6.71 15.49 12.59
CA ASN A 180 5.79 15.52 11.45
C ASN A 180 6.35 14.71 10.28
N LEU A 181 5.55 14.55 9.21
CA LEU A 181 5.93 13.77 8.02
C LEU A 181 7.22 14.23 7.33
N PHE A 182 7.54 15.52 7.41
CA PHE A 182 8.67 16.14 6.72
C PHE A 182 9.85 16.45 7.66
N ALA A 183 9.76 16.07 8.93
CA ALA A 183 10.88 16.23 9.85
C ALA A 183 12.09 15.44 9.32
N PRO A 184 13.30 16.04 9.32
CA PRO A 184 14.51 15.36 8.88
C PRO A 184 14.81 14.23 9.88
N ASP A 185 14.56 12.99 9.44
CA ASP A 185 14.84 11.79 10.18
C ASP A 185 15.37 10.73 9.21
N PHE A 186 16.56 10.24 9.47
CA PHE A 186 17.22 9.24 8.64
C PHE A 186 16.42 7.94 8.54
N TRP A 187 15.94 7.43 9.68
CA TRP A 187 15.17 6.19 9.71
C TRP A 187 13.85 6.31 8.99
N HIS A 188 13.16 7.44 9.18
CA HIS A 188 11.91 7.72 8.49
C HIS A 188 12.10 7.74 6.96
N SER A 189 13.15 8.43 6.48
CA SER A 189 13.49 8.49 5.05
C SER A 189 13.87 7.13 4.49
N MET A 190 14.63 6.32 5.22
CA MET A 190 14.99 4.96 4.82
C MET A 190 13.76 4.04 4.71
N ILE A 191 12.85 4.11 5.67
CA ILE A 191 11.62 3.31 5.65
C ILE A 191 10.73 3.73 4.46
N LEU A 192 10.58 5.03 4.21
CA LEU A 192 9.83 5.53 3.04
C LEU A 192 10.47 5.07 1.72
N GLY A 193 11.80 5.18 1.59
CA GLY A 193 12.54 4.73 0.41
C GLY A 193 12.41 3.21 0.20
N GLY A 194 12.56 2.43 1.27
CA GLY A 194 12.36 0.98 1.23
C GLY A 194 10.92 0.60 0.85
N THR A 195 9.94 1.32 1.37
CA THR A 195 8.52 1.14 0.99
C THR A 195 8.29 1.45 -0.49
N HIS A 196 8.93 2.52 -1.02
CA HIS A 196 8.84 2.86 -2.43
C HIS A 196 9.36 1.72 -3.32
N ILE A 197 10.57 1.24 -3.07
CA ILE A 197 11.16 0.12 -3.82
C ILE A 197 10.24 -1.11 -3.73
N THR A 198 9.74 -1.42 -2.55
CA THR A 198 8.85 -2.56 -2.34
C THR A 198 7.57 -2.45 -3.16
N VAL A 199 6.95 -1.28 -3.25
CA VAL A 199 5.72 -1.04 -4.05
C VAL A 199 5.99 -1.23 -5.55
N ILE A 200 7.13 -0.75 -6.06
CA ILE A 200 7.53 -0.98 -7.46
C ILE A 200 7.67 -2.48 -7.73
N LEU A 201 8.39 -3.19 -6.86
CA LEU A 201 8.61 -4.62 -7.00
C LEU A 201 7.31 -5.42 -6.85
N MET A 202 6.39 -5.01 -5.98
CA MET A 202 5.04 -5.61 -5.88
C MET A 202 4.27 -5.49 -7.20
N SER A 203 4.36 -4.34 -7.86
CA SER A 203 3.69 -4.13 -9.16
C SER A 203 4.32 -4.99 -10.26
N LEU A 204 5.65 -5.16 -10.24
CA LEU A 204 6.33 -6.09 -11.12
C LEU A 204 5.92 -7.55 -10.82
N GLY A 205 5.88 -7.94 -9.56
CA GLY A 205 5.42 -9.27 -9.14
C GLY A 205 3.99 -9.56 -9.59
N PHE A 206 3.11 -8.58 -9.50
CA PHE A 206 1.74 -8.71 -10.01
C PHE A 206 1.71 -8.87 -11.54
N ALA A 207 2.54 -8.14 -12.28
CA ALA A 207 2.66 -8.29 -13.72
C ALA A 207 3.15 -9.70 -14.10
N LEU A 208 4.11 -10.26 -13.33
CA LEU A 208 4.56 -11.64 -13.52
C LEU A 208 3.43 -12.66 -13.24
N MET A 209 2.61 -12.45 -12.21
CA MET A 209 1.46 -13.31 -11.93
C MET A 209 0.42 -13.28 -13.08
N ILE A 210 0.24 -12.11 -13.72
CA ILE A 210 -0.60 -11.96 -14.90
C ILE A 210 0.00 -12.76 -16.08
N ALA A 211 1.30 -12.62 -16.31
CA ALA A 211 1.99 -13.32 -17.39
C ALA A 211 1.89 -14.84 -17.23
N ASP A 212 2.12 -15.37 -16.02
CA ASP A 212 1.97 -16.80 -15.72
C ASP A 212 0.55 -17.29 -16.02
N ARG A 213 -0.46 -16.51 -15.64
CA ARG A 213 -1.85 -16.87 -15.91
C ARG A 213 -2.16 -16.89 -17.40
N LEU A 214 -1.72 -15.91 -18.17
CA LEU A 214 -1.93 -15.86 -19.61
C LEU A 214 -1.18 -16.99 -20.33
N ALA A 215 0.02 -17.32 -19.86
CA ALA A 215 0.78 -18.46 -20.41
C ALA A 215 0.11 -19.82 -20.15
N ALA A 216 -0.60 -19.96 -19.03
CA ALA A 216 -1.34 -21.18 -18.71
C ALA A 216 -2.65 -21.34 -19.50
N GLU A 217 -3.14 -20.29 -20.16
CA GLU A 217 -4.32 -20.30 -21.03
C GLU A 217 -4.00 -20.57 -22.50
N LEU A 218 -2.69 -20.57 -22.89
CA LEU A 218 -2.18 -20.90 -24.23
C LEU A 218 -1.84 -22.38 -24.36
#